data_bf1e951156c05f64687414c7b8bd74a8
#
_entry.id   bf1e951156c05f64687414c7b8bd74a8
#
_cell.length_a   1.000
_cell.length_b   1.000
_cell.length_c   1.000
_cell.angle_alpha   90.00
_cell.angle_beta   90.00
_cell.angle_gamma   90.00
#
_symmetry.space_group_name_H-M   'P 1'
#
loop_
_entity.id
_entity.type
_entity.pdbx_description
1 polymer ?
#
loop_
_entity_poly.entity_id
_entity_poly.type
_entity_poly.pdbx_seq_one_letter_code
_entity_poly.pdbx_strand_id
1 'polypeptide(L)'
;MGVPSAATAPQASAATTSHVRRNIWTLPSGDRTVEEYAQAVAIMKGRPAHDPTSWTYQAAMHGTHASSVQPLWNGCQHGTWFFLAWHRMFIYYFEEIVRAAVVQAGGSADWAVPFWDYGAGGQQATIPTAFRLPTVGGSPNPLFELRRASGINSGLALSPAVASATRALRASRFVGISHFGGGVTGVAQFSNSTGQVENQPHNVVHDAVGGNGGLMADPDAAAADPIFWVHHANIDRLWFIWNSPRHRDTSDPRWTGQTFSFFDAQGQRVTKTPADVIDIVGQLGYTYEVAPPAHAAGAGGTPFQPTPEDAVTGPEPPEGEPELVGASETPVRLVGGPASVALQIDPQAHAAALAATGATAPQRILLSVEDIEAEQNPGTVYGIYVNLPADASADVAEAHHAGNVSFFGVERARNPRGDEHAHSLRVMHDITELTQTLAAQGEWDGRHVDVTFRPLALIPHDQPELAHALPDAVTDADPPVTIGRVAIFYE
;
A
#
# COMPACT_ATOMS: atom_id res chain seq x y z
N MET A 1 46.79 -26.11 40.12
CA MET A 1 45.97 -26.21 38.91
C MET A 1 44.89 -25.16 39.05
N GLY A 2 45.10 -24.01 38.41
CA GLY A 2 44.15 -22.89 38.44
C GLY A 2 43.11 -23.05 37.33
N VAL A 3 41.84 -22.91 37.69
CA VAL A 3 40.70 -22.89 36.77
C VAL A 3 40.66 -21.51 36.09
N PRO A 4 40.60 -21.40 34.76
CA PRO A 4 40.50 -20.11 34.11
C PRO A 4 39.08 -19.54 34.32
N SER A 5 39.03 -18.29 34.79
CA SER A 5 37.83 -17.47 34.92
C SER A 5 37.23 -17.22 33.52
N ALA A 6 35.95 -17.56 33.35
CA ALA A 6 35.21 -17.23 32.14
C ALA A 6 35.03 -15.72 32.06
N ALA A 7 35.55 -15.11 30.99
CA ALA A 7 35.30 -13.72 30.66
C ALA A 7 33.79 -13.55 30.29
N THR A 8 33.07 -12.79 31.08
CA THR A 8 31.74 -12.30 30.77
C THR A 8 31.78 -11.39 29.55
N ALA A 9 31.10 -11.75 28.47
CA ALA A 9 30.89 -10.89 27.33
C ALA A 9 30.18 -9.59 27.77
N PRO A 10 30.53 -8.43 27.21
CA PRO A 10 29.86 -7.19 27.54
C PRO A 10 28.39 -7.28 27.10
N GLN A 11 27.47 -7.15 28.05
CA GLN A 11 26.06 -6.85 27.74
C GLN A 11 26.02 -5.51 27.04
N ALA A 12 25.57 -5.50 25.79
CA ALA A 12 25.24 -4.28 25.08
C ALA A 12 24.11 -3.59 25.85
N SER A 13 24.43 -2.47 26.48
CA SER A 13 23.48 -1.56 27.09
C SER A 13 22.70 -0.89 25.95
N ALA A 14 21.48 -1.32 25.71
CA ALA A 14 20.56 -0.62 24.83
C ALA A 14 20.12 0.66 25.54
N ALA A 15 20.76 1.77 25.22
CA ALA A 15 20.21 3.09 25.42
C ALA A 15 19.38 3.41 24.17
N THR A 16 18.14 2.98 24.13
CA THR A 16 17.20 3.27 23.04
C THR A 16 16.63 4.67 23.23
N THR A 17 17.24 5.66 22.62
CA THR A 17 16.51 6.88 22.24
C THR A 17 15.57 6.48 21.11
N SER A 18 14.29 6.30 21.42
CA SER A 18 13.29 5.97 20.42
C SER A 18 12.97 7.21 19.62
N HIS A 19 13.31 7.23 18.31
CA HIS A 19 12.85 8.27 17.40
C HIS A 19 11.35 8.13 17.18
N VAL A 20 10.61 9.24 17.17
CA VAL A 20 9.16 9.23 17.00
C VAL A 20 8.78 9.77 15.61
N ARG A 21 8.27 8.91 14.75
CA ARG A 21 7.64 9.32 13.50
C ARG A 21 6.27 9.93 13.79
N ARG A 22 6.06 11.17 13.36
CA ARG A 22 4.85 11.94 13.66
C ARG A 22 4.03 12.19 12.42
N ASN A 23 2.72 12.38 12.60
CA ASN A 23 1.84 12.76 11.49
C ASN A 23 2.20 14.16 11.01
N ILE A 24 2.54 14.28 9.74
CA ILE A 24 2.98 15.53 9.11
C ILE A 24 1.93 16.64 9.19
N TRP A 25 0.64 16.28 9.28
CA TRP A 25 -0.45 17.24 9.38
C TRP A 25 -0.73 17.75 10.79
N THR A 26 -0.27 17.05 11.82
CA THR A 26 -0.48 17.41 13.23
C THR A 26 0.77 17.97 13.90
N LEU A 27 1.83 18.21 13.14
CA LEU A 27 3.04 18.85 13.64
C LEU A 27 2.73 20.23 14.24
N PRO A 28 3.25 20.56 15.43
CA PRO A 28 3.01 21.85 16.07
C PRO A 28 3.49 23.03 15.20
N SER A 29 2.89 24.19 15.41
CA SER A 29 3.38 25.43 14.78
C SER A 29 4.83 25.70 15.21
N GLY A 30 5.70 25.95 14.24
CA GLY A 30 7.13 26.13 14.44
C GLY A 30 7.96 24.84 14.52
N ASP A 31 7.32 23.68 14.34
CA ASP A 31 8.04 22.41 14.17
C ASP A 31 8.89 22.43 12.89
N ARG A 32 10.14 21.99 13.00
CA ARG A 32 11.11 22.08 11.91
C ARG A 32 11.28 20.78 11.11
N THR A 33 10.56 19.73 11.45
CA THR A 33 10.72 18.40 10.82
C THR A 33 10.65 18.48 9.30
N VAL A 34 9.70 19.21 8.73
CA VAL A 34 9.51 19.34 7.28
C VAL A 34 10.55 20.25 6.63
N GLU A 35 10.92 21.34 7.32
CA GLU A 35 12.01 22.24 6.86
C GLU A 35 13.34 21.49 6.83
N GLU A 36 13.66 20.74 7.88
CA GLU A 36 14.86 19.92 7.99
C GLU A 36 14.88 18.80 6.93
N TYR A 37 13.70 18.19 6.66
CA TYR A 37 13.58 17.25 5.55
C TYR A 37 13.91 17.91 4.20
N ALA A 38 13.37 19.09 3.91
CA ALA A 38 13.66 19.81 2.68
C ALA A 38 15.16 20.12 2.51
N GLN A 39 15.84 20.56 3.60
CA GLN A 39 17.27 20.83 3.60
C GLN A 39 18.08 19.56 3.33
N ALA A 40 17.72 18.45 3.98
CA ALA A 40 18.38 17.15 3.78
C ALA A 40 18.19 16.63 2.34
N VAL A 41 16.99 16.73 1.79
CA VAL A 41 16.69 16.35 0.39
C VAL A 41 17.54 17.19 -0.58
N ALA A 42 17.69 18.50 -0.35
CA ALA A 42 18.55 19.35 -1.17
C ALA A 42 20.02 18.89 -1.12
N ILE A 43 20.53 18.54 0.07
CA ILE A 43 21.89 17.99 0.24
C ILE A 43 22.03 16.67 -0.52
N MET A 44 21.09 15.74 -0.34
CA MET A 44 21.12 14.43 -0.99
C MET A 44 21.02 14.53 -2.52
N LYS A 45 20.18 15.45 -3.05
CA LYS A 45 20.09 15.75 -4.49
C LYS A 45 21.39 16.34 -5.05
N GLY A 46 22.20 16.99 -4.23
CA GLY A 46 23.51 17.53 -4.61
C GLY A 46 24.64 16.48 -4.60
N ARG A 47 24.46 15.29 -4.04
CA ARG A 47 25.46 14.22 -4.04
C ARG A 47 25.53 13.54 -5.43
N PRO A 48 26.72 13.01 -5.80
CA PRO A 48 26.87 12.24 -7.04
C PRO A 48 25.93 11.04 -7.11
N ALA A 49 25.38 10.72 -8.27
CA ALA A 49 24.41 9.64 -8.44
C ALA A 49 24.95 8.24 -8.07
N HIS A 50 26.26 8.04 -8.06
CA HIS A 50 26.90 6.79 -7.64
C HIS A 50 27.15 6.70 -6.12
N ASP A 51 26.96 7.79 -5.38
CA ASP A 51 27.03 7.80 -3.92
C ASP A 51 25.78 7.10 -3.36
N PRO A 52 25.92 5.99 -2.59
CA PRO A 52 24.79 5.28 -2.03
C PRO A 52 23.89 6.14 -1.13
N THR A 53 24.40 7.25 -0.61
CA THR A 53 23.64 8.18 0.23
C THR A 53 22.98 9.32 -0.56
N SER A 54 23.13 9.34 -1.90
CA SER A 54 22.48 10.35 -2.76
C SER A 54 20.99 10.07 -2.93
N TRP A 55 20.24 11.14 -3.22
CA TRP A 55 18.82 11.03 -3.56
C TRP A 55 18.56 10.08 -4.73
N THR A 56 19.34 10.24 -5.79
CA THR A 56 19.22 9.42 -7.01
C THR A 56 19.47 7.94 -6.73
N TYR A 57 20.51 7.62 -5.92
CA TYR A 57 20.81 6.24 -5.59
C TYR A 57 19.71 5.60 -4.77
N GLN A 58 19.24 6.30 -3.72
CA GLN A 58 18.17 5.82 -2.85
C GLN A 58 16.88 5.62 -3.62
N ALA A 59 16.49 6.55 -4.50
CA ALA A 59 15.32 6.37 -5.35
C ALA A 59 15.45 5.15 -6.27
N ALA A 60 16.62 4.98 -6.89
CA ALA A 60 16.88 3.88 -7.82
C ALA A 60 16.98 2.49 -7.14
N MET A 61 17.21 2.42 -5.82
CA MET A 61 17.11 1.17 -5.07
C MET A 61 15.69 0.60 -5.10
N HIS A 62 14.66 1.46 -5.12
CA HIS A 62 13.28 1.05 -5.37
C HIS A 62 13.11 0.63 -6.83
N GLY A 63 13.35 1.54 -7.77
CA GLY A 63 13.26 1.28 -9.18
C GLY A 63 13.90 2.37 -10.02
N THR A 64 14.33 2.05 -11.24
CA THR A 64 14.86 3.02 -12.19
C THR A 64 14.77 2.54 -13.63
N HIS A 65 14.49 3.45 -14.55
CA HIS A 65 14.58 3.23 -15.99
C HIS A 65 16.03 3.31 -16.53
N ALA A 66 17.01 3.59 -15.69
CA ALA A 66 18.39 3.68 -16.13
C ALA A 66 18.88 2.35 -16.72
N SER A 67 19.52 2.43 -17.88
CA SER A 67 20.10 1.25 -18.57
C SER A 67 21.35 0.71 -17.88
N SER A 68 22.07 1.57 -17.14
CA SER A 68 23.24 1.18 -16.34
C SER A 68 22.82 1.16 -14.87
N VAL A 69 22.78 -0.03 -14.27
CA VAL A 69 22.38 -0.23 -12.88
C VAL A 69 23.58 -0.29 -11.95
N GLN A 70 23.42 0.29 -10.77
CA GLN A 70 24.36 0.16 -9.65
C GLN A 70 23.94 -0.99 -8.72
N PRO A 71 24.80 -1.43 -7.80
CA PRO A 71 24.42 -2.46 -6.84
C PRO A 71 23.14 -2.09 -6.05
N LEU A 72 22.26 -3.07 -5.86
CA LEU A 72 20.98 -2.98 -5.13
C LEU A 72 19.91 -2.09 -5.78
N TRP A 73 20.13 -1.56 -6.98
CA TRP A 73 19.08 -0.89 -7.74
C TRP A 73 18.03 -1.89 -8.20
N ASN A 74 16.76 -1.43 -8.33
CA ASN A 74 15.61 -2.25 -8.72
C ASN A 74 15.36 -3.43 -7.75
N GLY A 75 15.53 -3.20 -6.46
CA GLY A 75 15.42 -4.23 -5.43
C GLY A 75 14.09 -4.29 -4.71
N CYS A 76 13.12 -3.38 -5.03
CA CYS A 76 11.83 -3.36 -4.33
C CYS A 76 11.07 -4.68 -4.50
N GLN A 77 10.18 -4.95 -3.55
CA GLN A 77 9.39 -6.18 -3.49
C GLN A 77 7.91 -5.81 -3.59
N HIS A 78 7.27 -6.10 -4.73
CA HIS A 78 5.83 -5.88 -4.94
C HIS A 78 5.12 -7.18 -5.31
N GLY A 79 3.87 -7.33 -4.89
CA GLY A 79 3.11 -8.56 -5.07
C GLY A 79 3.76 -9.78 -4.41
N THR A 80 4.58 -9.56 -3.40
CA THR A 80 5.27 -10.60 -2.64
C THR A 80 4.97 -10.44 -1.15
N TRP A 81 5.02 -11.53 -0.40
CA TRP A 81 4.91 -11.44 1.06
C TRP A 81 6.07 -10.69 1.74
N PHE A 82 7.11 -10.31 0.98
CA PHE A 82 8.22 -9.50 1.46
C PHE A 82 7.99 -7.99 1.34
N PHE A 83 6.90 -7.56 0.71
CA PHE A 83 6.60 -6.16 0.48
C PHE A 83 6.82 -5.29 1.72
N LEU A 84 6.15 -5.62 2.82
CA LEU A 84 6.21 -4.85 4.06
C LEU A 84 7.61 -4.85 4.69
N ALA A 85 8.23 -6.03 4.78
CA ALA A 85 9.53 -6.15 5.43
C ALA A 85 10.64 -5.41 4.64
N TRP A 86 10.61 -5.51 3.30
CA TRP A 86 11.57 -4.80 2.46
C TRP A 86 11.40 -3.28 2.57
N HIS A 87 10.16 -2.78 2.46
CA HIS A 87 9.90 -1.33 2.53
C HIS A 87 10.17 -0.76 3.93
N ARG A 88 9.92 -1.50 5.02
CA ARG A 88 10.32 -1.09 6.38
C ARG A 88 11.82 -0.89 6.48
N MET A 89 12.63 -1.85 5.98
CA MET A 89 14.08 -1.73 5.97
C MET A 89 14.54 -0.56 5.10
N PHE A 90 13.91 -0.38 3.94
CA PHE A 90 14.22 0.69 3.00
C PHE A 90 13.98 2.07 3.61
N ILE A 91 12.81 2.28 4.24
CA ILE A 91 12.51 3.54 4.94
C ILE A 91 13.42 3.74 6.15
N TYR A 92 13.75 2.70 6.88
CA TYR A 92 14.64 2.78 8.04
C TYR A 92 16.02 3.30 7.66
N TYR A 93 16.67 2.71 6.67
CA TYR A 93 18.01 3.15 6.23
C TYR A 93 17.97 4.49 5.51
N PHE A 94 16.94 4.77 4.74
CA PHE A 94 16.72 6.11 4.19
C PHE A 94 16.62 7.17 5.29
N GLU A 95 15.86 6.90 6.34
CA GLU A 95 15.72 7.81 7.48
C GLU A 95 17.07 8.09 8.16
N GLU A 96 17.93 7.09 8.34
CA GLU A 96 19.27 7.27 8.87
C GLU A 96 20.13 8.19 7.97
N ILE A 97 20.07 7.99 6.64
CA ILE A 97 20.79 8.83 5.67
C ILE A 97 20.27 10.28 5.71
N VAL A 98 18.94 10.47 5.76
CA VAL A 98 18.32 11.80 5.86
C VAL A 98 18.70 12.46 7.18
N ARG A 99 18.62 11.75 8.30
CA ARG A 99 19.00 12.27 9.62
C ARG A 99 20.47 12.72 9.65
N ALA A 100 21.38 11.98 9.03
CA ALA A 100 22.77 12.40 8.88
C ALA A 100 22.89 13.70 8.05
N ALA A 101 22.08 13.87 7.00
CA ALA A 101 22.06 15.11 6.22
C ALA A 101 21.40 16.26 7.00
N VAL A 102 20.40 16.01 7.81
CA VAL A 102 19.80 16.99 8.73
C VAL A 102 20.84 17.49 9.72
N VAL A 103 21.56 16.60 10.35
CA VAL A 103 22.66 16.96 11.29
C VAL A 103 23.78 17.73 10.57
N GLN A 104 24.13 17.33 9.35
CA GLN A 104 25.09 18.07 8.51
C GLN A 104 24.63 19.51 8.24
N ALA A 105 23.31 19.74 8.11
CA ALA A 105 22.73 21.06 7.95
C ALA A 105 22.58 21.85 9.26
N GLY A 106 22.96 21.26 10.41
CA GLY A 106 22.79 21.85 11.75
C GLY A 106 21.40 21.67 12.35
N GLY A 107 20.61 20.70 11.82
CA GLY A 107 19.29 20.33 12.34
C GLY A 107 19.35 19.29 13.46
N SER A 108 18.18 18.73 13.79
CA SER A 108 18.00 17.85 14.95
C SER A 108 18.59 16.46 14.73
N ALA A 109 19.36 15.97 15.71
CA ALA A 109 19.80 14.57 15.74
C ALA A 109 18.65 13.58 16.04
N ASP A 110 17.53 14.06 16.57
CA ASP A 110 16.34 13.27 16.86
C ASP A 110 15.34 13.27 15.70
N TRP A 111 15.73 13.81 14.53
CA TRP A 111 14.86 13.85 13.36
C TRP A 111 14.40 12.45 12.97
N ALA A 112 13.11 12.31 12.69
CA ALA A 112 12.51 11.10 12.14
C ALA A 112 11.61 11.47 10.94
N VAL A 113 11.51 10.55 9.98
CA VAL A 113 10.65 10.76 8.82
C VAL A 113 9.19 10.88 9.28
N PRO A 114 8.46 11.95 8.92
CA PRO A 114 7.05 12.04 9.26
C PRO A 114 6.22 11.08 8.39
N PHE A 115 5.03 10.70 8.85
CA PHE A 115 4.08 9.94 8.05
C PHE A 115 2.91 10.80 7.58
N TRP A 116 2.32 10.43 6.45
CA TRP A 116 1.15 11.08 5.90
C TRP A 116 -0.10 10.22 6.13
N ASP A 117 -0.88 10.54 7.19
CA ASP A 117 -2.13 9.83 7.50
C ASP A 117 -3.30 10.35 6.65
N TYR A 118 -3.28 10.05 5.36
CA TYR A 118 -4.36 10.39 4.45
C TYR A 118 -5.69 9.71 4.81
N GLY A 119 -5.64 8.58 5.50
CA GLY A 119 -6.82 7.87 5.95
C GLY A 119 -7.61 8.61 7.04
N ALA A 120 -7.02 9.60 7.72
CA ALA A 120 -7.76 10.49 8.62
C ALA A 120 -8.77 11.39 7.89
N GLY A 121 -8.70 11.48 6.55
CA GLY A 121 -9.66 12.21 5.73
C GLY A 121 -9.53 13.74 5.82
N GLY A 122 -10.46 14.44 5.20
CA GLY A 122 -10.50 15.90 5.16
C GLY A 122 -9.19 16.50 4.64
N GLN A 123 -8.70 17.54 5.29
CA GLN A 123 -7.43 18.18 4.89
C GLN A 123 -6.23 17.22 4.93
N GLN A 124 -6.23 16.22 5.79
CA GLN A 124 -5.13 15.27 5.90
C GLN A 124 -5.04 14.33 4.66
N ALA A 125 -6.11 14.18 3.92
CA ALA A 125 -6.10 13.44 2.65
C ALA A 125 -5.48 14.24 1.49
N THR A 126 -5.15 15.51 1.66
CA THR A 126 -4.38 16.29 0.67
C THR A 126 -2.88 16.06 0.84
N ILE A 127 -2.09 16.23 -0.22
CA ILE A 127 -0.63 16.31 -0.07
C ILE A 127 -0.29 17.51 0.83
N PRO A 128 0.59 17.36 1.82
CA PRO A 128 0.98 18.45 2.71
C PRO A 128 1.50 19.67 1.93
N THR A 129 1.11 20.86 2.35
CA THR A 129 1.39 22.13 1.63
C THR A 129 2.87 22.31 1.26
N ALA A 130 3.77 21.87 2.14
CA ALA A 130 5.20 21.94 1.88
C ALA A 130 5.67 21.18 0.63
N PHE A 131 4.92 20.17 0.19
CA PHE A 131 5.24 19.38 -1.01
C PHE A 131 4.58 19.92 -2.28
N ARG A 132 3.66 20.88 -2.16
CA ARG A 132 2.87 21.42 -3.28
C ARG A 132 3.41 22.72 -3.83
N LEU A 133 4.22 23.45 -3.08
CA LEU A 133 4.73 24.76 -3.46
C LEU A 133 6.01 24.61 -4.30
N PRO A 134 6.06 25.15 -5.51
CA PRO A 134 7.25 25.05 -6.38
C PRO A 134 8.45 25.80 -5.82
N THR A 135 8.22 26.82 -5.00
CA THR A 135 9.28 27.64 -4.38
C THR A 135 9.00 27.91 -2.92
N VAL A 136 10.04 27.98 -2.12
CA VAL A 136 9.99 28.40 -0.69
C VAL A 136 11.09 29.47 -0.49
N GLY A 137 10.71 30.61 0.07
CA GLY A 137 11.66 31.73 0.29
C GLY A 137 12.34 32.25 -0.98
N GLY A 138 11.68 32.11 -2.14
CA GLY A 138 12.22 32.54 -3.43
C GLY A 138 13.17 31.54 -4.10
N SER A 139 13.44 30.40 -3.48
CA SER A 139 14.27 29.31 -4.01
C SER A 139 13.43 28.12 -4.43
N PRO A 140 13.89 27.30 -5.42
CA PRO A 140 13.22 26.04 -5.76
C PRO A 140 13.02 25.15 -4.52
N ASN A 141 11.83 24.62 -4.36
CA ASN A 141 11.50 23.74 -3.24
C ASN A 141 11.96 22.30 -3.54
N PRO A 142 12.88 21.70 -2.77
CA PRO A 142 13.35 20.35 -3.03
C PRO A 142 12.31 19.25 -2.81
N LEU A 143 11.19 19.56 -2.12
CA LEU A 143 10.07 18.63 -1.88
C LEU A 143 8.99 18.70 -2.97
N PHE A 144 9.06 19.67 -3.88
CA PHE A 144 8.07 19.82 -4.94
C PHE A 144 8.35 18.86 -6.10
N GLU A 145 7.30 18.22 -6.59
CA GLU A 145 7.29 17.47 -7.84
C GLU A 145 6.12 17.96 -8.71
N LEU A 146 6.41 18.28 -9.96
CA LEU A 146 5.41 18.76 -10.92
C LEU A 146 4.60 17.60 -11.53
N ARG A 147 5.26 16.46 -11.77
CA ARG A 147 4.67 15.29 -12.41
C ARG A 147 3.85 14.49 -11.39
N ARG A 148 2.67 15.00 -11.11
CA ARG A 148 1.64 14.37 -10.26
C ARG A 148 0.28 14.56 -10.91
N ALA A 149 -0.72 13.84 -10.42
CA ALA A 149 -2.10 13.92 -10.88
C ALA A 149 -2.61 15.37 -10.91
N SER A 150 -3.43 15.67 -11.91
CA SER A 150 -4.02 17.01 -12.07
C SER A 150 -4.83 17.40 -10.83
N GLY A 151 -4.62 18.61 -10.33
CA GLY A 151 -5.32 19.14 -9.16
C GLY A 151 -4.72 18.77 -7.80
N ILE A 152 -3.89 17.73 -7.70
CA ILE A 152 -3.35 17.31 -6.41
C ILE A 152 -2.40 18.34 -5.79
N ASN A 153 -1.56 18.99 -6.61
CA ASN A 153 -0.72 20.10 -6.15
C ASN A 153 -1.53 21.39 -5.88
N SER A 154 -2.78 21.48 -6.37
CA SER A 154 -3.70 22.56 -6.06
C SER A 154 -4.53 22.31 -4.79
N GLY A 155 -4.40 21.14 -4.18
CA GLY A 155 -5.03 20.81 -2.91
C GLY A 155 -6.29 19.95 -3.02
N LEU A 156 -6.53 19.32 -4.16
CA LEU A 156 -7.49 18.20 -4.18
C LEU A 156 -6.98 17.05 -3.31
N ALA A 157 -7.90 16.37 -2.67
CA ALA A 157 -7.66 15.29 -1.73
C ALA A 157 -7.85 13.92 -2.38
N LEU A 158 -7.20 12.93 -1.81
CA LEU A 158 -7.56 11.54 -2.02
C LEU A 158 -8.99 11.32 -1.50
N SER A 159 -9.84 10.67 -2.29
CA SER A 159 -11.17 10.32 -1.82
C SER A 159 -11.11 9.29 -0.68
N PRO A 160 -12.11 9.23 0.23
CA PRO A 160 -12.19 8.18 1.25
C PRO A 160 -12.08 6.77 0.67
N ALA A 161 -12.63 6.52 -0.52
CA ALA A 161 -12.53 5.23 -1.20
C ALA A 161 -11.07 4.85 -1.53
N VAL A 162 -10.23 5.83 -1.91
CA VAL A 162 -8.80 5.64 -2.19
C VAL A 162 -7.98 5.56 -0.91
N ALA A 163 -8.24 6.45 0.05
CA ALA A 163 -7.42 6.65 1.25
C ALA A 163 -7.62 5.57 2.34
N SER A 164 -8.71 4.79 2.28
CA SER A 164 -9.09 3.85 3.34
C SER A 164 -8.16 2.66 3.45
N ALA A 165 -7.66 2.40 4.67
CA ALA A 165 -6.93 1.18 5.04
C ALA A 165 -7.81 0.16 5.79
N THR A 166 -9.13 0.40 5.92
CA THR A 166 -10.02 -0.36 6.79
C THR A 166 -10.02 -1.85 6.47
N ARG A 167 -10.05 -2.23 5.19
CA ARG A 167 -10.04 -3.64 4.78
C ARG A 167 -8.73 -4.33 5.14
N ALA A 168 -7.59 -3.66 4.86
CA ALA A 168 -6.29 -4.19 5.22
C ALA A 168 -6.16 -4.41 6.74
N LEU A 169 -6.59 -3.44 7.55
CA LEU A 169 -6.52 -3.53 9.01
C LEU A 169 -7.46 -4.57 9.62
N ARG A 170 -8.51 -4.99 8.90
CA ARG A 170 -9.41 -6.08 9.31
C ARG A 170 -8.91 -7.47 8.92
N ALA A 171 -7.90 -7.57 8.05
CA ALA A 171 -7.35 -8.86 7.66
C ALA A 171 -6.82 -9.60 8.91
N SER A 172 -7.29 -10.82 9.13
CA SER A 172 -6.99 -11.58 10.34
C SER A 172 -5.61 -12.24 10.32
N ARG A 173 -5.01 -12.45 9.13
CA ARG A 173 -3.76 -13.15 8.91
C ARG A 173 -2.77 -12.30 8.12
N PHE A 174 -1.48 -12.61 8.28
CA PHE A 174 -0.41 -12.00 7.50
C PHE A 174 -0.31 -12.62 6.10
N VAL A 175 -0.26 -13.95 6.02
CA VAL A 175 -0.04 -14.70 4.77
C VAL A 175 -1.34 -15.32 4.26
N GLY A 176 -1.54 -15.27 2.96
CA GLY A 176 -2.64 -15.91 2.26
C GLY A 176 -3.27 -15.00 1.22
N ILE A 177 -4.24 -15.55 0.50
CA ILE A 177 -5.00 -14.82 -0.52
C ILE A 177 -5.89 -13.78 0.17
N SER A 178 -5.78 -12.52 -0.28
CA SER A 178 -6.56 -11.42 0.30
C SER A 178 -6.30 -11.19 1.80
N HIS A 179 -5.08 -11.52 2.28
CA HIS A 179 -4.62 -11.24 3.64
C HIS A 179 -3.67 -10.04 3.70
N PHE A 180 -3.26 -9.64 4.91
CA PHE A 180 -2.57 -8.38 5.14
C PHE A 180 -1.28 -8.23 4.34
N GLY A 181 -0.38 -9.21 4.41
CA GLY A 181 0.97 -9.17 3.84
C GLY A 181 1.13 -9.88 2.49
N GLY A 182 0.08 -10.56 1.99
CA GLY A 182 0.10 -11.25 0.70
C GLY A 182 0.47 -12.72 0.75
N GLY A 183 0.43 -13.38 -0.40
CA GLY A 183 0.68 -14.81 -0.55
C GLY A 183 2.16 -15.18 -0.57
N VAL A 184 2.47 -16.45 -0.29
CA VAL A 184 3.83 -16.99 -0.33
C VAL A 184 4.41 -16.92 -1.74
N THR A 185 5.56 -16.25 -1.87
CA THR A 185 6.29 -16.11 -3.14
C THR A 185 7.80 -16.25 -2.94
N GLY A 186 8.54 -16.30 -4.03
CA GLY A 186 9.96 -15.99 -4.04
C GLY A 186 10.22 -14.48 -3.92
N VAL A 187 11.50 -14.10 -3.94
CA VAL A 187 11.95 -12.71 -4.08
C VAL A 187 11.74 -12.29 -5.54
N ALA A 188 11.04 -11.21 -5.75
CA ALA A 188 10.80 -10.63 -7.07
C ALA A 188 10.53 -9.13 -6.96
N GLN A 189 10.92 -8.35 -7.97
CA GLN A 189 10.55 -6.95 -8.02
C GLN A 189 9.04 -6.78 -8.18
N PHE A 190 8.40 -7.67 -8.95
CA PHE A 190 6.95 -7.76 -9.09
C PHE A 190 6.48 -9.21 -9.17
N SER A 191 5.37 -9.51 -8.48
CA SER A 191 4.69 -10.81 -8.51
C SER A 191 3.17 -10.61 -8.38
N ASN A 192 2.39 -11.70 -8.38
CA ASN A 192 0.92 -11.68 -8.37
C ASN A 192 0.28 -12.06 -7.03
N SER A 193 0.99 -11.90 -5.92
CA SER A 193 0.49 -12.27 -4.59
C SER A 193 0.35 -11.07 -3.66
N THR A 194 -0.21 -10.01 -4.19
CA THR A 194 -0.39 -8.71 -3.51
C THR A 194 -1.22 -8.86 -2.25
N GLY A 195 -0.68 -8.34 -1.13
CA GLY A 195 -1.40 -8.26 0.14
C GLY A 195 -2.43 -7.13 0.18
N GLN A 196 -3.33 -7.17 1.16
CA GLN A 196 -4.40 -6.17 1.27
C GLN A 196 -3.86 -4.75 1.48
N VAL A 197 -2.82 -4.57 2.30
CA VAL A 197 -2.25 -3.25 2.54
C VAL A 197 -1.48 -2.71 1.33
N GLU A 198 -0.86 -3.59 0.56
CA GLU A 198 -0.21 -3.25 -0.70
C GLU A 198 -1.25 -2.90 -1.78
N ASN A 199 -2.31 -3.70 -1.90
CA ASN A 199 -3.39 -3.43 -2.83
C ASN A 199 -4.09 -2.10 -2.50
N GLN A 200 -4.46 -1.93 -1.21
CA GLN A 200 -5.08 -0.71 -0.70
C GLN A 200 -4.70 -0.48 0.77
N PRO A 201 -4.12 0.68 1.12
CA PRO A 201 -4.10 1.92 0.31
C PRO A 201 -2.87 2.10 -0.59
N HIS A 202 -1.82 1.24 -0.50
CA HIS A 202 -0.53 1.55 -1.15
C HIS A 202 -0.67 1.80 -2.66
N ASN A 203 -1.04 0.79 -3.45
CA ASN A 203 -1.07 0.89 -4.92
C ASN A 203 -2.05 1.97 -5.41
N VAL A 204 -3.23 2.07 -4.80
CA VAL A 204 -4.24 3.07 -5.20
C VAL A 204 -3.81 4.49 -4.89
N VAL A 205 -3.05 4.71 -3.81
CA VAL A 205 -2.48 6.04 -3.50
C VAL A 205 -1.36 6.39 -4.46
N HIS A 206 -0.53 5.41 -4.86
CA HIS A 206 0.48 5.60 -5.89
C HIS A 206 -0.12 6.13 -7.19
N ASP A 207 -1.16 5.47 -7.70
CA ASP A 207 -1.85 5.89 -8.94
C ASP A 207 -2.56 7.24 -8.77
N ALA A 208 -3.32 7.42 -7.68
CA ALA A 208 -4.06 8.66 -7.46
C ALA A 208 -3.17 9.89 -7.28
N VAL A 209 -1.97 9.72 -6.69
CA VAL A 209 -0.99 10.81 -6.55
C VAL A 209 -0.22 11.03 -7.85
N GLY A 210 0.19 9.96 -8.51
CA GLY A 210 0.97 10.02 -9.74
C GLY A 210 0.16 10.51 -10.93
N GLY A 211 -1.03 9.97 -11.11
CA GLY A 211 -1.79 10.20 -12.33
C GLY A 211 -1.09 9.63 -13.57
N ASN A 212 -1.59 9.97 -14.73
CA ASN A 212 -1.00 9.52 -16.00
C ASN A 212 0.40 10.12 -16.20
N GLY A 213 1.42 9.26 -16.25
CA GLY A 213 2.83 9.63 -16.48
C GLY A 213 3.52 10.36 -15.31
N GLY A 214 2.91 10.42 -14.14
CA GLY A 214 3.54 10.98 -12.95
C GLY A 214 4.45 9.99 -12.23
N LEU A 215 5.38 10.53 -11.42
CA LEU A 215 6.40 9.69 -10.78
C LEU A 215 5.79 8.62 -9.87
N MET A 216 4.84 9.00 -9.03
CA MET A 216 4.24 8.07 -8.05
C MET A 216 3.51 6.90 -8.70
N ALA A 217 2.97 7.04 -9.92
CA ALA A 217 2.29 5.96 -10.63
C ALA A 217 3.25 4.98 -11.35
N ASP A 218 4.54 5.29 -11.38
CA ASP A 218 5.57 4.49 -12.02
C ASP A 218 6.54 3.92 -10.97
N PRO A 219 6.54 2.61 -10.72
CA PRO A 219 7.42 2.02 -9.70
C PRO A 219 8.91 2.24 -9.95
N ASP A 220 9.32 2.46 -11.21
CA ASP A 220 10.70 2.76 -11.57
C ASP A 220 11.08 4.24 -11.36
N ALA A 221 10.14 5.07 -10.93
CA ALA A 221 10.36 6.49 -10.69
C ALA A 221 9.77 6.98 -9.35
N ALA A 222 8.87 6.23 -8.73
CA ALA A 222 8.06 6.65 -7.59
C ALA A 222 8.89 7.20 -6.43
N ALA A 223 9.98 6.56 -6.06
CA ALA A 223 10.83 6.97 -4.94
C ALA A 223 11.64 8.26 -5.22
N ALA A 224 11.64 8.78 -6.47
CA ALA A 224 12.21 10.08 -6.79
C ALA A 224 11.28 11.24 -6.37
N ASP A 225 9.98 10.99 -6.16
CA ASP A 225 9.07 11.97 -5.58
C ASP A 225 9.23 12.00 -4.05
N PRO A 226 9.51 13.15 -3.42
CA PRO A 226 9.68 13.23 -1.95
C PRO A 226 8.45 12.79 -1.14
N ILE A 227 7.24 12.81 -1.70
CA ILE A 227 6.01 12.35 -1.02
C ILE A 227 6.01 10.82 -0.83
N PHE A 228 6.72 10.07 -1.68
CA PHE A 228 6.87 8.62 -1.58
C PHE A 228 7.26 8.18 -0.17
N TRP A 229 8.26 8.82 0.42
CA TRP A 229 8.85 8.42 1.69
C TRP A 229 7.91 8.61 2.88
N VAL A 230 7.11 9.68 2.87
CA VAL A 230 6.11 9.93 3.92
C VAL A 230 4.85 9.07 3.72
N HIS A 231 4.54 8.69 2.46
CA HIS A 231 3.54 7.68 2.13
C HIS A 231 3.96 6.31 2.67
N HIS A 232 5.17 5.85 2.36
CA HIS A 232 5.67 4.56 2.85
C HIS A 232 5.88 4.53 4.38
N ALA A 233 6.22 5.66 5.01
CA ALA A 233 6.19 5.75 6.46
C ALA A 233 4.77 5.50 7.02
N ASN A 234 3.72 5.91 6.32
CA ASN A 234 2.35 5.57 6.71
C ASN A 234 2.00 4.09 6.45
N ILE A 235 2.47 3.50 5.34
CA ILE A 235 2.31 2.05 5.09
C ILE A 235 2.98 1.23 6.20
N ASP A 236 4.18 1.58 6.60
CA ASP A 236 4.88 0.95 7.72
C ASP A 236 4.13 1.15 9.06
N ARG A 237 3.55 2.34 9.28
CA ARG A 237 2.68 2.61 10.43
C ARG A 237 1.43 1.71 10.41
N LEU A 238 0.80 1.50 9.27
CA LEU A 238 -0.35 0.60 9.16
C LEU A 238 0.03 -0.84 9.55
N TRP A 239 1.22 -1.30 9.17
CA TRP A 239 1.72 -2.59 9.62
C TRP A 239 1.98 -2.61 11.14
N PHE A 240 2.55 -1.55 11.70
CA PHE A 240 2.73 -1.43 13.16
C PHE A 240 1.39 -1.46 13.90
N ILE A 241 0.34 -0.80 13.38
CA ILE A 241 -1.01 -0.81 13.97
C ILE A 241 -1.63 -2.22 13.85
N TRP A 242 -1.50 -2.84 12.68
CA TRP A 242 -2.06 -4.17 12.43
C TRP A 242 -1.40 -5.22 13.33
N ASN A 243 -0.07 -5.19 13.44
CA ASN A 243 0.73 -6.12 14.27
C ASN A 243 0.54 -5.82 15.78
N SER A 244 -0.67 -5.98 16.23
CA SER A 244 -1.10 -5.81 17.62
C SER A 244 -1.08 -7.18 18.35
N PRO A 245 -1.40 -7.26 19.65
CA PRO A 245 -1.49 -8.52 20.36
C PRO A 245 -2.39 -9.60 19.71
N ARG A 246 -3.24 -9.22 18.75
CA ARG A 246 -4.19 -10.10 18.05
C ARG A 246 -3.71 -10.62 16.72
N HIS A 247 -2.89 -9.82 16.02
CA HIS A 247 -2.36 -10.15 14.71
C HIS A 247 -0.87 -10.37 14.83
N ARG A 248 -0.34 -11.32 14.12
CA ARG A 248 1.08 -11.66 14.13
C ARG A 248 1.58 -11.85 12.72
N ASP A 249 2.83 -11.47 12.54
CA ASP A 249 3.57 -11.81 11.33
C ASP A 249 3.77 -13.32 11.21
N THR A 250 4.07 -13.77 10.01
CA THR A 250 4.40 -15.17 9.79
C THR A 250 5.71 -15.55 10.47
N SER A 251 5.75 -16.76 11.03
CA SER A 251 6.97 -17.39 11.56
C SER A 251 7.66 -18.31 10.55
N ASP A 252 7.20 -18.33 9.30
CA ASP A 252 7.79 -19.18 8.26
C ASP A 252 9.28 -18.84 8.07
N PRO A 253 10.20 -19.83 8.21
CA PRO A 253 11.63 -19.60 8.09
C PRO A 253 12.05 -19.10 6.69
N ARG A 254 11.27 -19.36 5.65
CA ARG A 254 11.50 -18.82 4.30
C ARG A 254 11.31 -17.32 4.26
N TRP A 255 10.39 -16.79 5.07
CA TRP A 255 10.15 -15.36 5.22
C TRP A 255 11.11 -14.75 6.24
N THR A 256 11.16 -15.29 7.46
CA THR A 256 11.95 -14.72 8.56
C THR A 256 13.45 -14.71 8.29
N GLY A 257 13.95 -15.65 7.49
CA GLY A 257 15.36 -15.82 7.16
C GLY A 257 15.80 -15.22 5.83
N GLN A 258 14.90 -14.67 5.02
CA GLN A 258 15.25 -14.04 3.75
C GLN A 258 16.12 -12.79 4.00
N THR A 259 17.23 -12.66 3.31
CA THR A 259 18.13 -11.51 3.47
C THR A 259 17.91 -10.45 2.42
N PHE A 260 17.94 -9.17 2.84
CA PHE A 260 17.95 -8.00 1.97
C PHE A 260 19.09 -7.06 2.36
N SER A 261 19.65 -6.35 1.40
CA SER A 261 20.75 -5.44 1.63
C SER A 261 20.36 -4.00 1.30
N PHE A 262 20.92 -3.08 2.10
CA PHE A 262 20.72 -1.64 1.99
C PHE A 262 22.05 -0.92 2.24
N PHE A 263 22.02 0.40 2.36
CA PHE A 263 23.16 1.21 2.76
C PHE A 263 22.81 2.05 3.99
N ASP A 264 23.75 2.10 4.95
CA ASP A 264 23.62 2.96 6.12
C ASP A 264 23.97 4.43 5.84
N ALA A 265 23.92 5.27 6.87
CA ALA A 265 24.22 6.69 6.77
C ALA A 265 25.68 6.99 6.35
N GLN A 266 26.58 6.03 6.44
CA GLN A 266 27.97 6.11 6.00
C GLN A 266 28.21 5.53 4.60
N GLY A 267 27.13 5.10 3.92
CA GLY A 267 27.20 4.44 2.62
C GLY A 267 27.79 3.03 2.67
N GLN A 268 27.83 2.41 3.86
CA GLN A 268 28.27 1.04 4.02
C GLN A 268 27.12 0.07 3.78
N ARG A 269 27.40 -1.02 3.04
CA ARG A 269 26.38 -2.06 2.80
C ARG A 269 26.06 -2.79 4.10
N VAL A 270 24.78 -2.89 4.39
CA VAL A 270 24.20 -3.61 5.53
C VAL A 270 23.21 -4.64 5.05
N THR A 271 23.02 -5.72 5.82
CA THR A 271 22.10 -6.80 5.47
C THR A 271 21.21 -7.09 6.66
N LYS A 272 19.92 -7.25 6.41
CA LYS A 272 18.87 -7.55 7.39
C LYS A 272 17.96 -8.64 6.87
N THR A 273 17.28 -9.29 7.80
CA THR A 273 16.17 -10.22 7.52
C THR A 273 14.85 -9.62 8.03
N PRO A 274 13.68 -10.11 7.59
CA PRO A 274 12.40 -9.73 8.20
C PRO A 274 12.39 -9.94 9.71
N ALA A 275 13.02 -11.01 10.24
CA ALA A 275 13.11 -11.25 11.68
C ALA A 275 13.86 -10.14 12.45
N ASP A 276 14.78 -9.41 11.79
CA ASP A 276 15.54 -8.31 12.40
C ASP A 276 14.77 -6.99 12.50
N VAL A 277 13.53 -6.93 11.97
CA VAL A 277 12.78 -5.68 11.83
C VAL A 277 11.31 -5.76 12.29
N ILE A 278 10.91 -6.85 12.92
CA ILE A 278 9.53 -7.03 13.41
C ILE A 278 9.24 -6.08 14.58
N ASP A 279 10.15 -6.02 15.56
CA ASP A 279 10.04 -5.12 16.70
C ASP A 279 10.74 -3.78 16.40
N ILE A 280 9.96 -2.82 15.91
CA ILE A 280 10.50 -1.51 15.52
C ILE A 280 11.10 -0.73 16.70
N VAL A 281 10.60 -0.93 17.91
CA VAL A 281 11.10 -0.26 19.11
C VAL A 281 12.40 -0.92 19.60
N GLY A 282 12.38 -2.23 19.81
CA GLY A 282 13.52 -2.95 20.36
C GLY A 282 14.66 -3.18 19.37
N GLN A 283 14.35 -3.40 18.08
CA GLN A 283 15.34 -3.74 17.06
C GLN A 283 15.79 -2.53 16.22
N LEU A 284 14.90 -1.56 15.97
CA LEU A 284 15.17 -0.42 15.08
C LEU A 284 15.21 0.93 15.80
N GLY A 285 14.76 1.02 17.06
CA GLY A 285 14.87 2.22 17.88
C GLY A 285 13.95 3.37 17.42
N TYR A 286 12.83 3.07 16.75
CA TYR A 286 11.81 4.07 16.43
C TYR A 286 10.41 3.61 16.83
N THR A 287 9.48 4.56 16.87
CA THR A 287 8.05 4.32 17.08
C THR A 287 7.22 5.34 16.31
N TYR A 288 5.92 5.16 16.32
CA TYR A 288 4.97 6.10 15.75
C TYR A 288 4.25 6.89 16.83
N GLU A 289 3.93 8.15 16.55
CA GLU A 289 2.96 8.90 17.32
C GLU A 289 1.62 8.15 17.28
N VAL A 290 1.19 7.65 18.44
CA VAL A 290 -0.05 6.88 18.54
C VAL A 290 -1.20 7.86 18.74
N ALA A 291 -1.73 8.40 17.63
CA ALA A 291 -3.11 8.86 17.66
C ALA A 291 -4.01 7.63 17.51
N PRO A 292 -5.08 7.47 18.28
CA PRO A 292 -6.06 6.42 18.02
C PRO A 292 -6.53 6.58 16.55
N PRO A 293 -6.65 5.50 15.78
CA PRO A 293 -7.03 5.59 14.37
C PRO A 293 -8.36 6.32 14.24
N ALA A 294 -8.37 7.45 13.55
CA ALA A 294 -9.56 8.24 13.24
C ALA A 294 -10.55 7.49 12.30
N HIS A 295 -10.21 6.27 11.90
CA HIS A 295 -10.98 5.44 10.97
C HIS A 295 -12.28 4.84 11.53
N ALA A 296 -12.66 5.19 12.77
CA ALA A 296 -13.91 4.74 13.38
C ALA A 296 -15.08 5.72 13.23
N ALA A 297 -14.91 6.83 12.54
CA ALA A 297 -15.93 7.89 12.42
C ALA A 297 -16.64 7.91 11.05
N GLY A 298 -16.66 6.80 10.32
CA GLY A 298 -17.52 6.60 9.15
C GLY A 298 -18.85 6.00 9.59
N ALA A 299 -19.94 6.78 9.49
CA ALA A 299 -21.33 6.36 9.60
C ALA A 299 -21.68 5.43 10.78
N GLY A 300 -21.81 5.96 11.98
CA GLY A 300 -22.64 5.36 13.05
C GLY A 300 -22.10 4.08 13.71
N GLY A 301 -20.91 3.62 13.38
CA GLY A 301 -20.27 2.49 14.02
C GLY A 301 -19.50 2.88 15.26
N THR A 302 -19.73 2.19 16.38
CA THR A 302 -18.89 2.27 17.58
C THR A 302 -17.42 2.02 17.21
N PRO A 303 -16.45 2.76 17.78
CA PRO A 303 -15.02 2.49 17.57
C PRO A 303 -14.74 1.02 17.87
N PHE A 304 -14.04 0.34 16.93
CA PHE A 304 -13.61 -1.03 17.13
C PHE A 304 -12.69 -1.07 18.36
N GLN A 305 -13.24 -1.50 19.47
CA GLN A 305 -12.49 -1.80 20.69
C GLN A 305 -12.25 -3.30 20.72
N PRO A 306 -10.99 -3.73 20.67
CA PRO A 306 -10.65 -5.12 20.75
C PRO A 306 -11.11 -5.73 22.07
N THR A 307 -11.85 -6.86 22.03
CA THR A 307 -12.16 -7.65 23.23
C THR A 307 -11.07 -8.71 23.47
N PRO A 308 -10.80 -9.12 24.73
CA PRO A 308 -9.78 -10.12 25.03
C PRO A 308 -10.03 -11.52 24.44
N GLU A 309 -11.26 -11.79 23.96
CA GLU A 309 -11.66 -13.09 23.43
C GLU A 309 -11.19 -13.36 21.99
N ASP A 310 -10.71 -12.33 21.26
CA ASP A 310 -10.27 -12.47 19.87
C ASP A 310 -8.76 -12.84 19.74
N ALA A 311 -8.09 -13.22 20.81
CA ALA A 311 -6.70 -13.64 20.75
C ALA A 311 -6.59 -15.02 20.10
N VAL A 312 -6.14 -15.12 18.86
CA VAL A 312 -5.82 -16.39 18.20
C VAL A 312 -4.61 -17.02 18.90
N THR A 313 -4.88 -18.04 19.73
CA THR A 313 -3.85 -18.84 20.39
C THR A 313 -3.76 -20.20 19.71
N GLY A 314 -2.83 -20.36 18.77
CA GLY A 314 -2.54 -21.64 18.11
C GLY A 314 -1.98 -21.45 16.70
N PRO A 315 -1.39 -22.51 16.11
CA PRO A 315 -1.05 -22.48 14.69
C PRO A 315 -2.36 -22.32 13.88
N GLU A 316 -2.37 -21.39 12.95
CA GLU A 316 -3.51 -21.19 12.06
C GLU A 316 -3.76 -22.47 11.25
N PRO A 317 -5.02 -22.94 11.14
CA PRO A 317 -5.33 -24.04 10.25
C PRO A 317 -4.95 -23.66 8.80
N PRO A 318 -4.50 -24.62 7.96
CA PRO A 318 -4.28 -24.35 6.56
C PRO A 318 -5.58 -23.86 5.92
N GLU A 319 -5.50 -22.81 5.11
CA GLU A 319 -6.63 -22.37 4.29
C GLU A 319 -6.93 -23.41 3.22
N GLY A 320 -8.21 -23.62 2.93
CA GLY A 320 -8.64 -24.31 1.73
C GLY A 320 -8.19 -23.53 0.48
N GLU A 321 -7.91 -24.19 -0.61
CA GLU A 321 -7.74 -23.50 -1.88
C GLU A 321 -9.11 -22.92 -2.30
N PRO A 322 -9.21 -21.62 -2.65
CA PRO A 322 -10.48 -21.05 -3.08
C PRO A 322 -11.00 -21.72 -4.35
N GLU A 323 -12.25 -22.14 -4.33
CA GLU A 323 -12.90 -22.79 -5.47
C GLU A 323 -13.62 -21.76 -6.36
N LEU A 324 -13.32 -21.79 -7.66
CA LEU A 324 -13.97 -20.95 -8.66
C LEU A 324 -15.44 -21.35 -8.80
N VAL A 325 -16.38 -20.44 -8.55
CA VAL A 325 -17.81 -20.68 -8.66
C VAL A 325 -18.50 -19.89 -9.79
N GLY A 326 -17.84 -18.87 -10.33
CA GLY A 326 -18.37 -18.10 -11.46
C GLY A 326 -17.31 -17.17 -12.05
N ALA A 327 -17.41 -16.92 -13.35
CA ALA A 327 -16.51 -15.99 -14.04
C ALA A 327 -17.21 -15.30 -15.21
N SER A 328 -16.70 -14.13 -15.61
CA SER A 328 -17.13 -13.42 -16.81
C SER A 328 -16.73 -14.19 -18.07
N GLU A 329 -17.59 -14.16 -19.10
CA GLU A 329 -17.34 -14.78 -20.39
C GLU A 329 -16.54 -13.88 -21.34
N THR A 330 -16.55 -12.58 -21.09
CA THR A 330 -15.91 -11.57 -21.94
C THR A 330 -15.00 -10.65 -21.15
N PRO A 331 -13.89 -10.20 -21.76
CA PRO A 331 -13.03 -9.18 -21.16
C PRO A 331 -13.76 -7.84 -20.99
N VAL A 332 -13.32 -7.05 -20.02
CA VAL A 332 -13.76 -5.67 -19.78
C VAL A 332 -12.66 -4.72 -20.25
N ARG A 333 -13.04 -3.67 -20.98
CA ARG A 333 -12.14 -2.61 -21.38
C ARG A 333 -12.46 -1.32 -20.64
N LEU A 334 -11.49 -0.78 -19.93
CA LEU A 334 -11.56 0.50 -19.23
C LEU A 334 -10.90 1.57 -20.09
N VAL A 335 -11.63 2.67 -20.36
CA VAL A 335 -11.20 3.77 -21.25
C VAL A 335 -11.53 5.14 -20.64
N GLY A 336 -11.31 5.29 -19.33
CA GLY A 336 -11.61 6.53 -18.60
C GLY A 336 -13.03 6.65 -18.07
N GLY A 337 -14.01 5.90 -18.61
CA GLY A 337 -15.40 5.90 -18.16
C GLY A 337 -15.80 4.65 -17.36
N PRO A 338 -17.08 4.59 -16.89
CA PRO A 338 -17.64 3.39 -16.28
C PRO A 338 -17.71 2.24 -17.28
N ALA A 339 -17.48 1.01 -16.77
CA ALA A 339 -17.64 -0.23 -17.52
C ALA A 339 -18.25 -1.31 -16.62
N SER A 340 -19.04 -2.23 -17.18
CA SER A 340 -19.69 -3.29 -16.40
C SER A 340 -19.56 -4.63 -17.11
N VAL A 341 -19.58 -5.70 -16.31
CA VAL A 341 -19.62 -7.08 -16.79
C VAL A 341 -20.53 -7.90 -15.88
N ALA A 342 -21.36 -8.74 -16.48
CA ALA A 342 -22.16 -9.71 -15.77
C ALA A 342 -21.45 -11.06 -15.71
N LEU A 343 -21.60 -11.76 -14.60
CA LEU A 343 -21.20 -13.15 -14.45
C LEU A 343 -22.31 -13.95 -13.74
N GLN A 344 -22.25 -15.25 -13.91
CA GLN A 344 -23.18 -16.17 -13.24
C GLN A 344 -22.40 -17.13 -12.34
N ILE A 345 -22.93 -17.35 -11.16
CA ILE A 345 -22.43 -18.39 -10.25
C ILE A 345 -23.03 -19.73 -10.72
N ASP A 346 -22.17 -20.68 -11.08
CA ASP A 346 -22.58 -22.02 -11.49
C ASP A 346 -23.20 -22.77 -10.29
N PRO A 347 -24.47 -23.18 -10.36
CA PRO A 347 -25.12 -23.89 -9.27
C PRO A 347 -24.43 -25.21 -8.88
N GLN A 348 -23.76 -25.88 -9.83
CA GLN A 348 -23.04 -27.12 -9.53
C GLN A 348 -21.73 -26.85 -8.81
N ALA A 349 -20.96 -25.86 -9.28
CA ALA A 349 -19.73 -25.41 -8.62
C ALA A 349 -20.04 -24.87 -7.21
N HIS A 350 -21.11 -24.05 -7.06
CA HIS A 350 -21.59 -23.58 -5.76
C HIS A 350 -21.89 -24.76 -4.80
N ALA A 351 -22.65 -25.75 -5.26
CA ALA A 351 -22.99 -26.91 -4.43
C ALA A 351 -21.75 -27.75 -4.10
N ALA A 352 -20.80 -27.90 -5.04
CA ALA A 352 -19.55 -28.64 -4.84
C ALA A 352 -18.66 -27.94 -3.79
N ALA A 353 -18.48 -26.62 -3.88
CA ALA A 353 -17.70 -25.85 -2.93
C ALA A 353 -18.25 -25.98 -1.49
N LEU A 354 -19.58 -25.86 -1.32
CA LEU A 354 -20.22 -26.04 0.00
C LEU A 354 -20.07 -27.49 0.51
N ALA A 355 -20.17 -28.50 -0.37
CA ALA A 355 -20.01 -29.89 0.00
C ALA A 355 -18.58 -30.21 0.44
N ALA A 356 -17.59 -29.61 -0.18
CA ALA A 356 -16.16 -29.80 0.15
C ALA A 356 -15.84 -29.34 1.58
N THR A 357 -16.47 -28.26 2.04
CA THR A 357 -16.29 -27.72 3.39
C THR A 357 -17.27 -28.30 4.42
N GLY A 358 -18.33 -28.98 3.98
CA GLY A 358 -19.43 -29.42 4.83
C GLY A 358 -20.27 -28.27 5.40
N ALA A 359 -20.13 -27.08 4.84
CA ALA A 359 -20.78 -25.85 5.27
C ALA A 359 -22.14 -25.65 4.54
N THR A 360 -23.02 -24.86 5.15
CA THR A 360 -24.31 -24.45 4.55
C THR A 360 -24.20 -23.12 3.78
N ALA A 361 -23.06 -22.40 3.97
CA ALA A 361 -22.70 -21.18 3.29
C ALA A 361 -21.17 -21.07 3.20
N PRO A 362 -20.63 -20.35 2.21
CA PRO A 362 -19.18 -20.14 2.13
C PRO A 362 -18.70 -19.32 3.34
N GLN A 363 -17.48 -19.64 3.82
CA GLN A 363 -16.86 -18.87 4.89
C GLN A 363 -16.40 -17.51 4.35
N ARG A 364 -15.83 -17.51 3.14
CA ARG A 364 -15.44 -16.29 2.43
C ARG A 364 -15.91 -16.31 0.99
N ILE A 365 -16.28 -15.13 0.50
CA ILE A 365 -16.63 -14.88 -0.91
C ILE A 365 -15.58 -13.89 -1.43
N LEU A 366 -14.83 -14.31 -2.43
CA LEU A 366 -13.74 -13.53 -2.99
C LEU A 366 -14.08 -13.11 -4.42
N LEU A 367 -13.97 -11.81 -4.69
CA LEU A 367 -14.05 -11.23 -6.03
C LEU A 367 -12.63 -11.04 -6.56
N SER A 368 -12.31 -11.69 -7.66
CA SER A 368 -11.02 -11.59 -8.35
C SER A 368 -11.17 -10.81 -9.66
N VAL A 369 -10.29 -9.86 -9.88
CA VAL A 369 -10.10 -9.16 -11.15
C VAL A 369 -8.75 -9.59 -11.69
N GLU A 370 -8.75 -10.30 -12.82
CA GLU A 370 -7.60 -11.05 -13.32
C GLU A 370 -7.23 -10.66 -14.75
N ASP A 371 -6.01 -11.01 -15.12
CA ASP A 371 -5.46 -10.71 -16.44
C ASP A 371 -5.58 -9.23 -16.79
N ILE A 372 -5.16 -8.39 -15.82
CA ILE A 372 -5.15 -6.94 -15.97
C ILE A 372 -3.91 -6.58 -16.80
N GLU A 373 -4.15 -6.01 -17.97
CA GLU A 373 -3.10 -5.63 -18.92
C GLU A 373 -3.31 -4.22 -19.44
N ALA A 374 -2.22 -3.45 -19.54
CA ALA A 374 -2.17 -2.15 -20.20
C ALA A 374 -0.78 -1.93 -20.81
N GLU A 375 -0.68 -1.05 -21.81
CA GLU A 375 0.62 -0.63 -22.35
C GLU A 375 1.28 0.40 -21.44
N GLN A 376 0.46 1.23 -20.78
CA GLN A 376 0.88 2.26 -19.84
C GLN A 376 -0.11 2.32 -18.69
N ASN A 377 0.38 2.70 -17.51
CA ASN A 377 -0.48 2.98 -16.37
C ASN A 377 -1.34 4.22 -16.66
N PRO A 378 -2.68 4.13 -16.66
CA PRO A 378 -3.55 5.28 -16.89
C PRO A 378 -3.45 6.32 -15.75
N GLY A 379 -2.95 5.92 -14.57
CA GLY A 379 -2.93 6.76 -13.37
C GLY A 379 -4.32 7.01 -12.78
N THR A 380 -5.34 6.34 -13.30
CA THR A 380 -6.72 6.41 -12.83
C THR A 380 -7.04 5.18 -11.99
N VAL A 381 -7.48 5.38 -10.77
CA VAL A 381 -8.00 4.31 -9.90
C VAL A 381 -9.46 4.04 -10.25
N TYR A 382 -9.86 2.78 -10.34
CA TYR A 382 -11.26 2.42 -10.50
C TYR A 382 -11.82 1.76 -9.23
N GLY A 383 -12.96 2.27 -8.75
CA GLY A 383 -13.78 1.57 -7.76
C GLY A 383 -14.49 0.39 -8.41
N ILE A 384 -14.58 -0.72 -7.69
CA ILE A 384 -15.27 -1.95 -8.08
C ILE A 384 -16.56 -2.02 -7.28
N TYR A 385 -17.68 -2.21 -7.97
CA TYR A 385 -19.00 -2.25 -7.35
C TYR A 385 -19.73 -3.52 -7.75
N VAL A 386 -20.43 -4.12 -6.80
CA VAL A 386 -21.22 -5.34 -7.01
C VAL A 386 -22.70 -4.98 -7.02
N ASN A 387 -23.44 -5.41 -8.06
CA ASN A 387 -24.88 -5.20 -8.26
C ASN A 387 -25.29 -3.74 -8.13
N LEU A 388 -24.46 -2.81 -8.60
CA LEU A 388 -24.71 -1.38 -8.52
C LEU A 388 -25.85 -0.97 -9.45
N PRO A 389 -26.95 -0.33 -8.95
CA PRO A 389 -27.98 0.22 -9.81
C PRO A 389 -27.44 1.25 -10.83
N ALA A 390 -27.99 1.27 -12.03
CA ALA A 390 -27.51 2.14 -13.11
C ALA A 390 -27.49 3.63 -12.74
N ASP A 391 -28.52 4.08 -12.01
CA ASP A 391 -28.69 5.49 -11.59
C ASP A 391 -28.24 5.72 -10.13
N ALA A 392 -27.34 4.90 -9.62
CA ALA A 392 -26.88 4.97 -8.23
C ALA A 392 -26.26 6.32 -7.90
N SER A 393 -26.76 6.96 -6.84
CA SER A 393 -26.11 8.11 -6.19
C SER A 393 -24.77 7.71 -5.56
N ALA A 394 -24.00 8.68 -5.11
CA ALA A 394 -22.73 8.40 -4.42
C ALA A 394 -22.92 7.55 -3.15
N ASP A 395 -23.95 7.84 -2.35
CA ASP A 395 -24.27 7.07 -1.13
C ASP A 395 -24.66 5.62 -1.44
N VAL A 396 -25.46 5.39 -2.50
CA VAL A 396 -25.78 4.04 -2.95
C VAL A 396 -24.53 3.34 -3.47
N ALA A 397 -23.68 4.04 -4.21
CA ALA A 397 -22.43 3.48 -4.71
C ALA A 397 -21.49 3.06 -3.55
N GLU A 398 -21.43 3.83 -2.46
CA GLU A 398 -20.66 3.44 -1.27
C GLU A 398 -21.13 2.08 -0.70
N ALA A 399 -22.45 1.87 -0.62
CA ALA A 399 -23.04 0.62 -0.10
C ALA A 399 -22.74 -0.61 -0.98
N HIS A 400 -22.45 -0.43 -2.27
CA HIS A 400 -22.11 -1.48 -3.23
C HIS A 400 -20.61 -1.64 -3.47
N HIS A 401 -19.76 -0.82 -2.83
CA HIS A 401 -18.33 -0.75 -3.09
C HIS A 401 -17.59 -2.00 -2.60
N ALA A 402 -17.09 -2.79 -3.53
CA ALA A 402 -16.35 -4.04 -3.29
C ALA A 402 -14.85 -3.83 -3.04
N GLY A 403 -14.28 -2.77 -3.57
CA GLY A 403 -12.84 -2.47 -3.49
C GLY A 403 -12.40 -1.59 -4.65
N ASN A 404 -11.09 -1.49 -4.83
CA ASN A 404 -10.51 -0.72 -5.91
C ASN A 404 -9.56 -1.57 -6.75
N VAL A 405 -9.38 -1.20 -8.01
CA VAL A 405 -8.31 -1.68 -8.85
C VAL A 405 -7.38 -0.54 -9.20
N SER A 406 -6.09 -0.79 -9.00
CA SER A 406 -4.95 0.05 -9.34
C SER A 406 -4.14 -0.63 -10.43
N PHE A 407 -3.42 0.16 -11.21
CA PHE A 407 -2.58 -0.33 -12.29
C PHE A 407 -1.09 -0.11 -12.01
N PHE A 408 -0.75 0.23 -10.78
CA PHE A 408 0.63 0.39 -10.33
C PHE A 408 1.44 -0.87 -10.63
N GLY A 409 2.50 -0.73 -11.40
CA GLY A 409 3.34 -1.85 -11.83
C GLY A 409 2.88 -2.60 -13.07
N VAL A 410 1.76 -2.24 -13.74
CA VAL A 410 1.24 -2.95 -14.92
C VAL A 410 2.27 -3.03 -16.07
N GLU A 411 3.02 -1.95 -16.30
CA GLU A 411 4.08 -1.92 -17.31
C GLU A 411 5.23 -2.84 -16.94
N ARG A 412 5.56 -2.90 -15.64
CA ARG A 412 6.64 -3.74 -15.11
C ARG A 412 6.27 -5.22 -15.14
N ALA A 413 5.05 -5.56 -14.77
CA ALA A 413 4.54 -6.92 -14.83
C ALA A 413 4.56 -7.48 -16.28
N ARG A 414 4.25 -6.63 -17.26
CA ARG A 414 4.30 -6.97 -18.68
C ARG A 414 5.73 -7.04 -19.23
N ASN A 415 6.62 -6.17 -18.78
CA ASN A 415 8.01 -6.03 -19.25
C ASN A 415 8.98 -6.26 -18.08
N PRO A 416 9.11 -7.49 -17.57
CA PRO A 416 9.96 -7.81 -16.42
C PRO A 416 11.44 -7.62 -16.74
N ARG A 417 12.25 -7.59 -15.69
CA ARG A 417 13.72 -7.49 -15.79
C ARG A 417 14.38 -8.82 -15.43
N GLY A 418 15.55 -9.04 -16.04
CA GLY A 418 16.36 -10.21 -15.71
C GLY A 418 15.66 -11.51 -16.03
N ASP A 419 15.62 -12.43 -15.06
CA ASP A 419 15.01 -13.75 -15.18
C ASP A 419 13.52 -13.79 -14.76
N GLU A 420 12.92 -12.63 -14.45
CA GLU A 420 11.50 -12.56 -14.13
C GLU A 420 10.64 -12.85 -15.37
N HIS A 421 9.50 -13.47 -15.18
CA HIS A 421 8.56 -13.78 -16.25
C HIS A 421 7.48 -12.72 -16.35
N ALA A 422 7.10 -12.38 -17.58
CA ALA A 422 5.97 -11.51 -17.83
C ALA A 422 4.68 -12.14 -17.28
N HIS A 423 3.87 -11.34 -16.63
CA HIS A 423 2.58 -11.74 -16.10
C HIS A 423 1.60 -10.55 -16.17
N SER A 424 0.31 -10.85 -16.13
CA SER A 424 -0.74 -9.86 -15.93
C SER A 424 -0.89 -9.54 -14.44
N LEU A 425 -1.43 -8.36 -14.10
CA LEU A 425 -1.78 -8.05 -12.72
C LEU A 425 -3.10 -8.75 -12.34
N ARG A 426 -3.23 -8.99 -11.04
CA ARG A 426 -4.43 -9.55 -10.43
C ARG A 426 -4.68 -8.87 -9.09
N VAL A 427 -5.94 -8.55 -8.81
CA VAL A 427 -6.38 -8.10 -7.49
C VAL A 427 -7.51 -8.98 -6.99
N MET A 428 -7.57 -9.19 -5.68
CA MET A 428 -8.61 -10.00 -5.06
C MET A 428 -9.15 -9.29 -3.82
N HIS A 429 -10.47 -9.23 -3.72
CA HIS A 429 -11.18 -8.59 -2.63
C HIS A 429 -12.08 -9.59 -1.90
N ASP A 430 -12.02 -9.61 -0.59
CA ASP A 430 -13.01 -10.28 0.24
C ASP A 430 -14.28 -9.42 0.25
N ILE A 431 -15.35 -9.97 -0.31
CA ILE A 431 -16.66 -9.33 -0.42
C ILE A 431 -17.72 -10.01 0.45
N THR A 432 -17.30 -10.83 1.42
CA THR A 432 -18.21 -11.62 2.27
C THR A 432 -19.20 -10.74 3.01
N GLU A 433 -18.73 -9.70 3.71
CA GLU A 433 -19.61 -8.76 4.43
C GLU A 433 -20.53 -7.98 3.48
N LEU A 434 -20.00 -7.58 2.31
CA LEU A 434 -20.77 -6.88 1.29
C LEU A 434 -21.92 -7.74 0.78
N THR A 435 -21.67 -8.99 0.40
CA THR A 435 -22.70 -9.91 -0.10
C THR A 435 -23.74 -10.24 0.95
N GLN A 436 -23.37 -10.35 2.23
CA GLN A 436 -24.32 -10.52 3.33
C GLN A 436 -25.23 -9.29 3.48
N THR A 437 -24.66 -8.09 3.37
CA THR A 437 -25.42 -6.84 3.43
C THR A 437 -26.41 -6.72 2.27
N LEU A 438 -25.94 -6.94 1.04
CA LEU A 438 -26.79 -6.91 -0.16
C LEU A 438 -27.88 -8.01 -0.14
N ALA A 439 -27.56 -9.20 0.40
CA ALA A 439 -28.55 -10.27 0.57
C ALA A 439 -29.67 -9.88 1.55
N ALA A 440 -29.32 -9.22 2.66
CA ALA A 440 -30.30 -8.72 3.61
C ALA A 440 -31.20 -7.64 3.01
N GLN A 441 -30.75 -6.93 1.99
CA GLN A 441 -31.50 -5.92 1.23
C GLN A 441 -32.28 -6.52 0.03
N GLY A 442 -32.04 -7.80 -0.30
CA GLY A 442 -32.63 -8.47 -1.47
C GLY A 442 -31.91 -8.16 -2.78
N GLU A 443 -30.69 -7.62 -2.71
CA GLU A 443 -29.88 -7.19 -3.86
C GLU A 443 -28.74 -8.17 -4.21
N TRP A 444 -28.68 -9.30 -3.51
CA TRP A 444 -27.80 -10.43 -3.78
C TRP A 444 -28.60 -11.74 -3.79
N ASP A 445 -28.67 -12.40 -4.95
CA ASP A 445 -29.41 -13.66 -5.12
C ASP A 445 -28.50 -14.91 -5.11
N GLY A 446 -27.18 -14.71 -5.02
CA GLY A 446 -26.19 -15.78 -5.06
C GLY A 446 -26.08 -16.48 -6.43
N ARG A 447 -26.59 -15.88 -7.51
CA ARG A 447 -26.58 -16.46 -8.87
C ARG A 447 -26.11 -15.49 -9.94
N HIS A 448 -26.64 -14.26 -9.92
CA HIS A 448 -26.30 -13.23 -10.89
C HIS A 448 -25.48 -12.16 -10.20
N VAL A 449 -24.35 -11.81 -10.79
CA VAL A 449 -23.45 -10.80 -10.24
C VAL A 449 -23.09 -9.82 -11.35
N ASP A 450 -23.49 -8.56 -11.18
CA ASP A 450 -23.05 -7.48 -12.03
C ASP A 450 -21.88 -6.75 -11.35
N VAL A 451 -20.72 -6.71 -12.01
CA VAL A 451 -19.54 -5.99 -11.54
C VAL A 451 -19.35 -4.75 -12.38
N THR A 452 -19.41 -3.59 -11.72
CA THR A 452 -19.23 -2.28 -12.34
C THR A 452 -17.91 -1.66 -11.89
N PHE A 453 -17.15 -1.15 -12.84
CA PHE A 453 -15.93 -0.37 -12.62
C PHE A 453 -16.27 1.10 -12.85
N ARG A 454 -15.96 1.98 -11.88
CA ARG A 454 -16.14 3.44 -12.02
C ARG A 454 -14.83 4.14 -11.70
N PRO A 455 -14.35 5.10 -12.53
CA PRO A 455 -13.19 5.88 -12.19
C PRO A 455 -13.41 6.69 -10.92
N LEU A 456 -12.41 6.74 -10.06
CA LEU A 456 -12.39 7.54 -8.83
C LEU A 456 -11.57 8.81 -9.06
N ALA A 457 -12.14 9.95 -8.71
CA ALA A 457 -11.49 11.24 -8.83
C ALA A 457 -10.83 11.69 -7.52
N LEU A 458 -9.88 12.60 -7.63
CA LEU A 458 -9.50 13.48 -6.52
C LEU A 458 -10.67 14.44 -6.24
N ILE A 459 -10.92 14.73 -4.98
CA ILE A 459 -12.06 15.52 -4.54
C ILE A 459 -11.64 16.76 -3.72
N PRO A 460 -12.47 17.80 -3.59
CA PRO A 460 -12.27 18.81 -2.56
C PRO A 460 -12.25 18.16 -1.17
N HIS A 461 -11.31 18.56 -0.33
CA HIS A 461 -11.10 17.93 0.97
C HIS A 461 -12.27 18.10 1.96
N ASP A 462 -13.16 19.04 1.70
CA ASP A 462 -14.37 19.37 2.49
C ASP A 462 -15.65 18.78 1.90
N GLN A 463 -15.54 17.94 0.85
CA GLN A 463 -16.66 17.30 0.17
C GLN A 463 -16.48 15.76 0.07
N PRO A 464 -16.38 15.05 1.21
CA PRO A 464 -16.14 13.59 1.21
C PRO A 464 -17.29 12.80 0.58
N GLU A 465 -18.50 13.37 0.49
CA GLU A 465 -19.67 12.80 -0.19
C GLU A 465 -19.44 12.57 -1.69
N LEU A 466 -18.44 13.21 -2.29
CA LEU A 466 -18.07 12.98 -3.68
C LEU A 466 -17.18 11.74 -3.90
N ALA A 467 -16.87 10.99 -2.86
CA ALA A 467 -15.93 9.86 -2.91
C ALA A 467 -16.24 8.82 -4.00
N HIS A 468 -17.52 8.61 -4.29
CA HIS A 468 -18.00 7.67 -5.30
C HIS A 468 -18.76 8.35 -6.45
N ALA A 469 -18.69 9.69 -6.53
CA ALA A 469 -19.22 10.43 -7.65
C ALA A 469 -18.40 10.17 -8.91
N LEU A 470 -19.06 10.14 -10.06
CA LEU A 470 -18.35 10.10 -11.34
C LEU A 470 -17.63 11.44 -11.57
N PRO A 471 -16.42 11.44 -12.14
CA PRO A 471 -15.76 12.65 -12.58
C PRO A 471 -16.62 13.43 -13.58
N ASP A 472 -16.60 14.77 -13.51
CA ASP A 472 -17.32 15.66 -14.42
C ASP A 472 -16.87 15.50 -15.89
N ALA A 473 -15.65 15.06 -16.11
CA ALA A 473 -15.10 14.81 -17.43
C ALA A 473 -14.39 13.44 -17.43
N VAL A 474 -14.89 12.56 -18.27
CA VAL A 474 -14.16 11.36 -18.68
C VAL A 474 -13.15 11.81 -19.72
N THR A 475 -11.88 11.67 -19.43
CA THR A 475 -10.84 11.97 -20.43
C THR A 475 -10.65 10.71 -21.29
N ASP A 476 -11.10 10.77 -22.56
CA ASP A 476 -10.79 9.74 -23.58
C ASP A 476 -9.27 9.59 -23.82
N ALA A 477 -8.45 10.30 -23.06
CA ALA A 477 -7.00 10.38 -23.19
C ALA A 477 -6.26 9.34 -22.35
N ASP A 478 -6.95 8.64 -21.44
CA ASP A 478 -6.30 7.62 -20.62
C ASP A 478 -5.96 6.37 -21.44
N PRO A 479 -4.75 5.82 -21.30
CA PRO A 479 -4.40 4.56 -21.93
C PRO A 479 -5.43 3.46 -21.57
N PRO A 480 -5.89 2.68 -22.55
CA PRO A 480 -6.88 1.66 -22.28
C PRO A 480 -6.28 0.52 -21.45
N VAL A 481 -7.08 0.02 -20.50
CA VAL A 481 -6.78 -1.18 -19.73
C VAL A 481 -7.72 -2.28 -20.11
N THR A 482 -7.22 -3.50 -20.25
CA THR A 482 -8.03 -4.71 -20.45
C THR A 482 -8.01 -5.55 -19.18
N ILE A 483 -9.17 -5.91 -18.69
CA ILE A 483 -9.37 -6.91 -17.64
C ILE A 483 -9.83 -8.18 -18.37
N GLY A 484 -9.02 -9.23 -18.35
CA GLY A 484 -9.33 -10.46 -19.09
C GLY A 484 -10.45 -11.25 -18.44
N ARG A 485 -10.52 -11.27 -17.11
CA ARG A 485 -11.53 -12.02 -16.36
C ARG A 485 -11.91 -11.35 -15.04
N VAL A 486 -13.19 -11.41 -14.73
CA VAL A 486 -13.73 -11.15 -13.38
C VAL A 486 -14.32 -12.45 -12.87
N ALA A 487 -13.98 -12.87 -11.65
CA ALA A 487 -14.35 -14.18 -11.12
C ALA A 487 -14.76 -14.11 -9.65
N ILE A 488 -15.64 -15.04 -9.24
CA ILE A 488 -16.04 -15.27 -7.86
C ILE A 488 -15.48 -16.62 -7.40
N PHE A 489 -14.85 -16.61 -6.24
CA PHE A 489 -14.37 -17.80 -5.57
C PHE A 489 -15.01 -17.93 -4.19
N TYR A 490 -15.16 -19.16 -3.73
CA TYR A 490 -15.58 -19.52 -2.37
C TYR A 490 -14.42 -20.17 -1.62
N GLU A 491 -14.31 -19.83 -0.36
CA GLU A 491 -13.40 -20.45 0.60
C GLU A 491 -14.17 -20.90 1.85
#